data_98faa8f8afab950ec709c07872b9a090
#
_entry.id   98faa8f8afab950ec709c07872b9a090
#
_cell.length_a   1.000
_cell.length_b   1.000
_cell.length_c   1.000
_cell.angle_alpha   90.00
_cell.angle_beta   90.00
_cell.angle_gamma   90.00
#
_symmetry.space_group_name_H-M   'P 1'
#
loop_
_entity.id
_entity.type
_entity.pdbx_description
1 polymer ?
#
loop_
_entity_poly.entity_id
_entity_poly.type
_entity_poly.pdbx_seq_one_letter_code
_entity_poly.pdbx_strand_id
1 'polypeptide(L)'
;MMTAADRIQFIKNWIKNYCNSMEKKPDSLVVGVSGGIDSAVVSTISAMTGMKVKALSMPIRQLKFQDDLSRAHLKWLKSKFSNVDDVIINLDEVFNSFEKSLGQFNNEHAFANSKARLRMATLYQVAGANNGIVVGTGNKVEDFGVGFYTKYGDGGVDISPIADCLKSQVWEMGKELKILEDIINAAPTDGLWADGRTDERQLGMSYDDLEKAMLNPKDINYEKYLKIRKRNLHKMNLIPICKFENNE
;
A
#
# COMPACT_ATOMS: atom_id res chain seq x y z
N MET A 1 22.38 -2.24 13.81
CA MET A 1 21.21 -2.11 12.92
C MET A 1 19.96 -2.59 13.68
N MET A 2 18.80 -1.96 13.45
CA MET A 2 17.53 -2.38 14.06
C MET A 2 17.12 -3.74 13.49
N THR A 3 16.77 -4.69 14.36
CA THR A 3 16.28 -6.01 13.93
C THR A 3 14.86 -5.94 13.34
N ALA A 4 14.40 -6.99 12.67
CA ALA A 4 13.01 -7.07 12.19
C ALA A 4 12.01 -6.98 13.36
N ALA A 5 12.27 -7.67 14.47
CA ALA A 5 11.45 -7.64 15.68
C ALA A 5 11.37 -6.22 16.28
N ASP A 6 12.52 -5.51 16.39
CA ASP A 6 12.55 -4.13 16.90
C ASP A 6 11.76 -3.19 16.00
N ARG A 7 11.88 -3.35 14.67
CA ARG A 7 11.17 -2.55 13.68
C ARG A 7 9.66 -2.76 13.76
N ILE A 8 9.21 -4.01 13.87
CA ILE A 8 7.80 -4.35 14.10
C ILE A 8 7.27 -3.68 15.36
N GLN A 9 8.00 -3.80 16.47
CA GLN A 9 7.58 -3.21 17.73
C GLN A 9 7.55 -1.68 17.68
N PHE A 10 8.51 -1.07 17.00
CA PHE A 10 8.57 0.38 16.79
C PHE A 10 7.35 0.86 15.99
N ILE A 11 7.07 0.24 14.84
CA ILE A 11 5.93 0.59 13.97
C ILE A 11 4.61 0.42 14.72
N LYS A 12 4.43 -0.70 15.42
CA LYS A 12 3.23 -0.95 16.25
C LYS A 12 3.00 0.18 17.26
N ASN A 13 4.05 0.57 17.98
CA ASN A 13 3.96 1.62 18.98
C ASN A 13 3.72 2.99 18.32
N TRP A 14 4.34 3.26 17.17
CA TRP A 14 4.12 4.48 16.43
C TRP A 14 2.66 4.64 15.99
N ILE A 15 2.03 3.59 15.44
CA ILE A 15 0.59 3.61 15.08
C ILE A 15 -0.26 3.95 16.30
N LYS A 16 -0.02 3.27 17.45
CA LYS A 16 -0.78 3.52 18.68
C LYS A 16 -0.61 4.96 19.18
N ASN A 17 0.61 5.47 19.19
CA ASN A 17 0.93 6.81 19.65
C ASN A 17 0.29 7.86 18.75
N TYR A 18 0.35 7.67 17.41
CA TYR A 18 -0.30 8.55 16.47
C TYR A 18 -1.82 8.62 16.70
N CYS A 19 -2.50 7.48 16.77
CA CYS A 19 -3.93 7.43 17.03
C CYS A 19 -4.29 8.07 18.39
N ASN A 20 -3.47 7.89 19.42
CA ASN A 20 -3.69 8.47 20.73
C ASN A 20 -3.44 9.97 20.78
N SER A 21 -2.62 10.52 19.88
CA SER A 21 -2.33 11.95 19.80
C SER A 21 -3.40 12.75 19.05
N MET A 22 -4.28 12.09 18.31
CA MET A 22 -5.37 12.76 17.61
C MET A 22 -6.40 13.29 18.59
N GLU A 23 -6.90 14.50 18.34
CA GLU A 23 -7.97 15.11 19.14
C GLU A 23 -9.22 14.21 19.18
N LYS A 24 -9.65 13.75 18.00
CA LYS A 24 -10.67 12.71 17.86
C LYS A 24 -9.97 11.37 17.59
N LYS A 25 -9.83 10.55 18.62
CA LYS A 25 -9.20 9.24 18.50
C LYS A 25 -10.01 8.31 17.59
N PRO A 26 -9.37 7.62 16.65
CA PRO A 26 -10.06 6.66 15.81
C PRO A 26 -10.39 5.38 16.63
N ASP A 27 -11.56 4.79 16.34
CA ASP A 27 -11.99 3.52 16.94
C ASP A 27 -11.42 2.32 16.17
N SER A 28 -11.01 2.51 14.92
CA SER A 28 -10.53 1.42 14.07
C SER A 28 -9.44 1.84 13.10
N LEU A 29 -8.63 0.86 12.70
CA LEU A 29 -7.67 0.94 11.61
C LEU A 29 -8.27 0.22 10.39
N VAL A 30 -8.24 0.85 9.22
CA VAL A 30 -8.78 0.28 7.97
C VAL A 30 -7.63 0.03 7.02
N VAL A 31 -7.43 -1.23 6.63
CA VAL A 31 -6.28 -1.66 5.81
C VAL A 31 -6.75 -2.45 4.61
N GLY A 32 -6.28 -2.08 3.42
CA GLY A 32 -6.44 -2.88 2.23
C GLY A 32 -5.49 -4.08 2.22
N VAL A 33 -6.00 -5.28 1.96
CA VAL A 33 -5.23 -6.53 1.87
C VAL A 33 -5.24 -7.00 0.42
N SER A 34 -4.12 -6.82 -0.27
CA SER A 34 -3.97 -7.16 -1.69
C SER A 34 -3.53 -8.62 -1.94
N GLY A 35 -3.00 -9.28 -0.92
CA GLY A 35 -2.30 -10.56 -1.03
C GLY A 35 -0.79 -10.41 -1.24
N GLY A 36 -0.26 -9.18 -1.34
CA GLY A 36 1.17 -8.88 -1.37
C GLY A 36 1.75 -8.70 0.04
N ILE A 37 3.08 -8.82 0.14
CA ILE A 37 3.82 -8.82 1.41
C ILE A 37 3.63 -7.53 2.22
N ASP A 38 3.59 -6.35 1.57
CA ASP A 38 3.45 -5.06 2.25
C ASP A 38 2.12 -4.98 2.99
N SER A 39 1.01 -5.29 2.31
CA SER A 39 -0.32 -5.30 2.91
C SER A 39 -0.45 -6.35 4.02
N ALA A 40 0.22 -7.48 3.87
CA ALA A 40 0.23 -8.54 4.87
C ALA A 40 0.99 -8.11 6.13
N VAL A 41 2.15 -7.47 6.00
CA VAL A 41 2.93 -6.94 7.12
C VAL A 41 2.16 -5.83 7.84
N VAL A 42 1.63 -4.84 7.10
CA VAL A 42 0.92 -3.71 7.69
C VAL A 42 -0.35 -4.15 8.41
N SER A 43 -1.17 -5.00 7.80
CA SER A 43 -2.40 -5.49 8.44
C SER A 43 -2.11 -6.32 9.70
N THR A 44 -1.02 -7.10 9.70
CA THR A 44 -0.59 -7.86 10.88
C THR A 44 -0.12 -6.94 12.00
N ILE A 45 0.75 -5.95 11.69
CA ILE A 45 1.21 -4.99 12.71
C ILE A 45 0.04 -4.15 13.24
N SER A 46 -0.90 -3.76 12.36
CA SER A 46 -2.13 -3.07 12.77
C SER A 46 -2.94 -3.92 13.77
N ALA A 47 -3.11 -5.21 13.51
CA ALA A 47 -3.79 -6.13 14.42
C ALA A 47 -3.06 -6.25 15.79
N MET A 48 -1.73 -6.27 15.77
CA MET A 48 -0.89 -6.32 16.99
C MET A 48 -1.03 -5.07 17.88
N THR A 49 -1.57 -3.95 17.38
CA THR A 49 -1.85 -2.76 18.21
C THR A 49 -2.92 -3.01 19.26
N GLY A 50 -3.79 -4.00 19.07
CA GLY A 50 -4.97 -4.28 19.89
C GLY A 50 -6.18 -3.37 19.55
N MET A 51 -6.04 -2.39 18.65
CA MET A 51 -7.17 -1.61 18.12
C MET A 51 -8.02 -2.48 17.19
N LYS A 52 -9.29 -2.12 17.00
CA LYS A 52 -10.13 -2.78 15.98
C LYS A 52 -9.51 -2.58 14.60
N VAL A 53 -9.45 -3.64 13.81
CA VAL A 53 -8.93 -3.58 12.43
C VAL A 53 -10.01 -4.07 11.47
N LYS A 54 -10.30 -3.25 10.47
CA LYS A 54 -11.08 -3.64 9.28
C LYS A 54 -10.08 -3.98 8.19
N ALA A 55 -9.86 -5.26 7.94
CA ALA A 55 -8.97 -5.75 6.88
C ALA A 55 -9.81 -6.08 5.64
N LEU A 56 -9.59 -5.35 4.54
CA LEU A 56 -10.44 -5.40 3.36
C LEU A 56 -9.73 -6.03 2.16
N SER A 57 -10.34 -7.09 1.58
CA SER A 57 -10.05 -7.51 0.21
C SER A 57 -11.05 -6.86 -0.73
N MET A 58 -10.54 -6.23 -1.79
CA MET A 58 -11.35 -5.46 -2.74
C MET A 58 -11.01 -5.87 -4.19
N PRO A 59 -11.40 -7.09 -4.63
CA PRO A 59 -11.09 -7.53 -5.97
C PRO A 59 -11.79 -6.66 -7.03
N ILE A 60 -11.04 -6.33 -8.11
CA ILE A 60 -11.52 -5.70 -9.34
C ILE A 60 -10.89 -6.47 -10.49
N ARG A 61 -11.62 -7.41 -11.07
CA ARG A 61 -11.15 -8.33 -12.12
C ARG A 61 -9.78 -8.92 -11.75
N GLN A 62 -9.63 -9.30 -10.48
CA GLN A 62 -8.37 -9.75 -9.92
C GLN A 62 -8.03 -11.15 -10.47
N LEU A 63 -6.75 -11.40 -10.72
CA LEU A 63 -6.29 -12.75 -11.04
C LEU A 63 -6.53 -13.68 -9.85
N LYS A 64 -6.99 -14.89 -10.13
CA LYS A 64 -7.44 -15.84 -9.11
C LYS A 64 -6.38 -16.07 -8.02
N PHE A 65 -5.12 -16.25 -8.39
CA PHE A 65 -4.06 -16.51 -7.42
C PHE A 65 -3.83 -15.33 -6.46
N GLN A 66 -3.98 -14.09 -6.92
CA GLN A 66 -3.85 -12.89 -6.08
C GLN A 66 -5.03 -12.76 -5.11
N ASP A 67 -6.26 -13.03 -5.58
CA ASP A 67 -7.46 -13.05 -4.73
C ASP A 67 -7.36 -14.17 -3.69
N ASP A 68 -6.88 -15.35 -4.09
CA ASP A 68 -6.67 -16.49 -3.19
C ASP A 68 -5.66 -16.12 -2.07
N LEU A 69 -4.53 -15.48 -2.38
CA LEU A 69 -3.56 -15.00 -1.38
C LEU A 69 -4.16 -13.98 -0.42
N SER A 70 -4.91 -13.01 -0.95
CA SER A 70 -5.59 -12.00 -0.12
C SER A 70 -6.57 -12.66 0.87
N ARG A 71 -7.41 -13.57 0.39
CA ARG A 71 -8.38 -14.31 1.21
C ARG A 71 -7.69 -15.22 2.23
N ALA A 72 -6.63 -15.90 1.84
CA ALA A 72 -5.85 -16.73 2.75
C ALA A 72 -5.27 -15.91 3.90
N HIS A 73 -4.74 -14.71 3.60
CA HIS A 73 -4.20 -13.81 4.62
C HIS A 73 -5.29 -13.27 5.55
N LEU A 74 -6.43 -12.87 5.04
CA LEU A 74 -7.57 -12.44 5.86
C LEU A 74 -7.99 -13.53 6.84
N LYS A 75 -8.14 -14.76 6.36
CA LYS A 75 -8.48 -15.92 7.20
C LYS A 75 -7.40 -16.18 8.26
N TRP A 76 -6.13 -16.08 7.88
CA TRP A 76 -5.01 -16.23 8.79
C TRP A 76 -5.03 -15.14 9.87
N LEU A 77 -5.18 -13.86 9.49
CA LEU A 77 -5.32 -12.75 10.45
C LEU A 77 -6.44 -12.98 11.45
N LYS A 78 -7.63 -13.32 10.96
CA LYS A 78 -8.80 -13.60 11.79
C LYS A 78 -8.57 -14.73 12.79
N SER A 79 -7.80 -15.75 12.36
CA SER A 79 -7.46 -16.89 13.25
C SER A 79 -6.47 -16.53 14.36
N LYS A 80 -5.67 -15.48 14.16
CA LYS A 80 -4.61 -15.05 15.08
C LYS A 80 -5.04 -13.89 16.00
N PHE A 81 -5.95 -13.04 15.53
CA PHE A 81 -6.29 -11.78 16.19
C PHE A 81 -7.81 -11.62 16.30
N SER A 82 -8.32 -11.57 17.52
CA SER A 82 -9.76 -11.40 17.79
C SER A 82 -10.28 -9.98 17.49
N ASN A 83 -9.40 -9.01 17.35
CA ASN A 83 -9.71 -7.60 17.03
C ASN A 83 -9.75 -7.31 15.53
N VAL A 84 -9.67 -8.32 14.66
CA VAL A 84 -9.72 -8.18 13.20
C VAL A 84 -11.09 -8.59 12.67
N ASP A 85 -11.70 -7.71 11.89
CA ASP A 85 -12.84 -8.01 11.04
C ASP A 85 -12.34 -8.16 9.61
N ASP A 86 -12.51 -9.34 9.04
CA ASP A 86 -12.19 -9.68 7.68
C ASP A 86 -13.39 -9.35 6.76
N VAL A 87 -13.17 -8.45 5.80
CA VAL A 87 -14.22 -7.93 4.93
C VAL A 87 -13.83 -8.14 3.46
N ILE A 88 -14.73 -8.66 2.66
CA ILE A 88 -14.56 -8.83 1.22
C ILE A 88 -15.60 -7.98 0.51
N ILE A 89 -15.15 -7.01 -0.30
CA ILE A 89 -15.99 -6.13 -1.09
C ILE A 89 -15.59 -6.29 -2.56
N ASN A 90 -16.38 -7.06 -3.32
CA ASN A 90 -16.17 -7.16 -4.76
C ASN A 90 -16.59 -5.85 -5.44
N LEU A 91 -15.67 -5.25 -6.19
CA LEU A 91 -15.86 -3.98 -6.88
C LEU A 91 -16.00 -4.15 -8.41
N ASP A 92 -16.16 -5.38 -8.93
CA ASP A 92 -16.25 -5.63 -10.36
C ASP A 92 -17.40 -4.88 -11.01
N GLU A 93 -18.61 -4.95 -10.43
CA GLU A 93 -19.79 -4.27 -10.97
C GLU A 93 -19.64 -2.74 -10.95
N VAL A 94 -19.07 -2.20 -9.86
CA VAL A 94 -18.78 -0.77 -9.74
C VAL A 94 -17.81 -0.33 -10.83
N PHE A 95 -16.73 -1.10 -11.02
CA PHE A 95 -15.73 -0.79 -12.03
C PHE A 95 -16.29 -0.95 -13.45
N ASN A 96 -17.11 -1.97 -13.71
CA ASN A 96 -17.76 -2.18 -15.02
C ASN A 96 -18.68 -0.99 -15.37
N SER A 97 -19.45 -0.50 -14.41
CA SER A 97 -20.30 0.69 -14.58
C SER A 97 -19.50 1.95 -14.83
N PHE A 98 -18.40 2.13 -14.08
CA PHE A 98 -17.48 3.24 -14.24
C PHE A 98 -16.81 3.26 -15.64
N GLU A 99 -16.29 2.10 -16.06
CA GLU A 99 -15.66 1.94 -17.37
C GLU A 99 -16.65 2.19 -18.51
N LYS A 100 -17.86 1.67 -18.40
CA LYS A 100 -18.94 1.91 -19.39
C LYS A 100 -19.28 3.40 -19.52
N SER A 101 -19.35 4.12 -18.40
CA SER A 101 -19.66 5.56 -18.39
C SER A 101 -18.55 6.41 -19.02
N LEU A 102 -17.30 5.93 -19.00
CA LEU A 102 -16.12 6.65 -19.47
C LEU A 102 -15.52 6.05 -20.75
N GLY A 103 -16.28 5.25 -21.49
CA GLY A 103 -15.79 4.54 -22.67
C GLY A 103 -15.15 5.41 -23.75
N GLN A 104 -15.58 6.68 -23.88
CA GLN A 104 -14.95 7.66 -24.79
C GLN A 104 -13.51 8.07 -24.39
N PHE A 105 -13.13 7.83 -23.12
CA PHE A 105 -11.79 8.08 -22.57
C PHE A 105 -11.02 6.77 -22.36
N ASN A 106 -11.24 5.79 -23.22
CA ASN A 106 -10.66 4.45 -23.09
C ASN A 106 -9.14 4.50 -23.18
N ASN A 107 -8.50 4.24 -22.03
CA ASN A 107 -7.05 4.11 -21.90
C ASN A 107 -6.76 3.11 -20.77
N GLU A 108 -6.08 2.03 -21.08
CA GLU A 108 -5.81 0.93 -20.13
C GLU A 108 -5.08 1.41 -18.87
N HIS A 109 -4.05 2.25 -19.02
CA HIS A 109 -3.29 2.79 -17.89
C HIS A 109 -4.16 3.72 -17.01
N ALA A 110 -5.01 4.53 -17.61
CA ALA A 110 -5.93 5.39 -16.86
C ALA A 110 -6.95 4.55 -16.07
N PHE A 111 -7.48 3.49 -16.66
CA PHE A 111 -8.39 2.58 -15.97
C PHE A 111 -7.70 1.75 -14.90
N ALA A 112 -6.44 1.33 -15.08
CA ALA A 112 -5.64 0.71 -14.02
C ALA A 112 -5.53 1.63 -12.80
N ASN A 113 -5.17 2.91 -12.98
CA ASN A 113 -5.17 3.89 -11.90
C ASN A 113 -6.55 4.13 -11.29
N SER A 114 -7.63 4.00 -12.07
CA SER A 114 -9.00 4.14 -11.56
C SER A 114 -9.38 2.98 -10.65
N LYS A 115 -8.90 1.76 -10.89
CA LYS A 115 -9.07 0.63 -9.94
C LYS A 115 -8.46 0.96 -8.58
N ALA A 116 -7.24 1.52 -8.53
CA ALA A 116 -6.60 1.93 -7.29
C ALA A 116 -7.42 3.02 -6.56
N ARG A 117 -7.97 4.01 -7.31
CA ARG A 117 -8.81 5.07 -6.72
C ARG A 117 -10.16 4.57 -6.21
N LEU A 118 -10.78 3.61 -6.86
CA LEU A 118 -12.01 2.98 -6.36
C LEU A 118 -11.75 2.21 -5.05
N ARG A 119 -10.63 1.50 -4.95
CA ARG A 119 -10.22 0.87 -3.70
C ARG A 119 -10.00 1.90 -2.60
N MET A 120 -9.31 3.00 -2.88
CA MET A 120 -9.08 4.09 -1.93
C MET A 120 -10.41 4.67 -1.44
N ALA A 121 -11.34 5.02 -2.34
CA ALA A 121 -12.65 5.54 -1.98
C ALA A 121 -13.43 4.56 -1.10
N THR A 122 -13.34 3.25 -1.37
CA THR A 122 -13.95 2.20 -0.56
C THR A 122 -13.34 2.13 0.84
N LEU A 123 -12.00 2.21 0.97
CA LEU A 123 -11.33 2.25 2.27
C LEU A 123 -11.79 3.45 3.10
N TYR A 124 -11.85 4.64 2.50
CA TYR A 124 -12.32 5.85 3.19
C TYR A 124 -13.82 5.79 3.55
N GLN A 125 -14.66 5.17 2.70
CA GLN A 125 -16.07 4.95 3.05
C GLN A 125 -16.20 4.05 4.29
N VAL A 126 -15.42 2.97 4.36
CA VAL A 126 -15.42 2.07 5.52
C VAL A 126 -14.83 2.78 6.74
N ALA A 127 -13.76 3.55 6.58
CA ALA A 127 -13.15 4.32 7.66
C ALA A 127 -14.14 5.34 8.25
N GLY A 128 -14.78 6.14 7.40
CA GLY A 128 -15.79 7.11 7.83
C GLY A 128 -16.95 6.48 8.57
N ALA A 129 -17.45 5.34 8.10
CA ALA A 129 -18.54 4.62 8.74
C ALA A 129 -18.18 3.99 10.10
N ASN A 130 -16.90 3.81 10.40
CA ASN A 130 -16.41 3.13 11.60
C ASN A 130 -15.54 4.02 12.50
N ASN A 131 -15.61 5.36 12.36
CA ASN A 131 -14.72 6.31 13.03
C ASN A 131 -13.26 5.84 12.97
N GLY A 132 -12.81 5.44 11.80
CA GLY A 132 -11.50 4.85 11.56
C GLY A 132 -10.59 5.75 10.73
N ILE A 133 -9.32 5.32 10.60
CA ILE A 133 -8.34 5.91 9.69
C ILE A 133 -7.83 4.86 8.72
N VAL A 134 -7.46 5.31 7.52
CA VAL A 134 -6.90 4.45 6.46
C VAL A 134 -5.40 4.31 6.66
N VAL A 135 -4.95 3.05 6.79
CA VAL A 135 -3.53 2.71 6.97
C VAL A 135 -2.94 2.28 5.64
N GLY A 136 -1.97 3.04 5.15
CA GLY A 136 -1.26 2.80 3.91
C GLY A 136 -0.27 1.64 4.01
N THR A 137 -0.01 1.03 2.87
CA THR A 137 0.88 -0.12 2.73
C THR A 137 2.09 0.16 1.85
N GLY A 138 2.30 1.43 1.46
CA GLY A 138 3.43 1.85 0.64
C GLY A 138 4.74 1.81 1.40
N ASN A 139 5.78 1.26 0.77
CA ASN A 139 7.12 1.15 1.32
C ASN A 139 8.07 2.24 0.77
N LYS A 140 9.26 2.34 1.38
CA LYS A 140 10.23 3.37 1.03
C LYS A 140 10.69 3.32 -0.43
N VAL A 141 10.84 2.13 -1.01
CA VAL A 141 11.37 1.97 -2.37
C VAL A 141 10.33 2.40 -3.40
N GLU A 142 9.13 1.89 -3.28
CA GLU A 142 8.04 2.10 -4.23
C GLU A 142 7.51 3.53 -4.16
N ASP A 143 6.93 3.91 -3.02
CA ASP A 143 6.21 5.17 -2.90
C ASP A 143 7.16 6.37 -2.78
N PHE A 144 8.13 6.28 -1.90
CA PHE A 144 9.00 7.40 -1.53
C PHE A 144 10.33 7.41 -2.29
N GLY A 145 10.72 6.28 -2.86
CA GLY A 145 11.88 6.13 -3.74
C GLY A 145 11.57 6.54 -5.17
N VAL A 146 10.79 5.74 -5.87
CA VAL A 146 10.53 5.92 -7.31
C VAL A 146 9.15 6.50 -7.64
N GLY A 147 8.25 6.61 -6.67
CA GLY A 147 6.88 7.09 -6.88
C GLY A 147 6.02 6.10 -7.67
N PHE A 148 6.19 4.80 -7.41
CA PHE A 148 5.44 3.73 -8.06
C PHE A 148 4.13 3.48 -7.33
N TYR A 149 3.21 4.42 -7.44
CA TYR A 149 1.86 4.36 -6.89
C TYR A 149 0.91 5.26 -7.67
N THR A 150 -0.37 5.09 -7.48
CA THR A 150 -1.40 5.98 -8.03
C THR A 150 -1.69 7.11 -7.04
N LYS A 151 -1.44 8.36 -7.46
CA LYS A 151 -1.82 9.53 -6.66
C LYS A 151 -3.33 9.52 -6.40
N TYR A 152 -3.73 9.61 -5.14
CA TYR A 152 -5.13 9.47 -4.70
C TYR A 152 -5.76 8.10 -5.03
N GLY A 153 -4.93 7.08 -5.18
CA GLY A 153 -5.32 5.69 -5.19
C GLY A 153 -4.69 5.01 -3.95
N ASP A 154 -3.77 4.08 -4.17
CA ASP A 154 -2.98 3.44 -3.12
C ASP A 154 -2.09 4.42 -2.31
N GLY A 155 -1.71 5.57 -2.92
CA GLY A 155 -1.07 6.68 -2.20
C GLY A 155 -2.02 7.58 -1.41
N GLY A 156 -3.34 7.35 -1.46
CA GLY A 156 -4.35 8.12 -0.72
C GLY A 156 -4.66 7.45 0.62
N VAL A 157 -3.94 7.83 1.68
CA VAL A 157 -4.02 7.20 3.01
C VAL A 157 -3.85 8.25 4.11
N ASP A 158 -4.25 7.93 5.34
CA ASP A 158 -4.08 8.82 6.49
C ASP A 158 -2.71 8.66 7.15
N ILE A 159 -2.18 7.45 7.21
CA ILE A 159 -0.86 7.13 7.75
C ILE A 159 -0.12 6.10 6.90
N SER A 160 1.21 6.18 6.86
CA SER A 160 2.07 5.27 6.09
C SER A 160 3.14 4.64 7.00
N PRO A 161 2.80 3.56 7.75
CA PRO A 161 3.65 3.03 8.82
C PRO A 161 4.95 2.36 8.33
N ILE A 162 5.01 1.89 7.09
CA ILE A 162 6.22 1.28 6.50
C ILE A 162 6.92 2.16 5.45
N ALA A 163 6.56 3.46 5.40
CA ALA A 163 7.11 4.42 4.45
C ALA A 163 8.64 4.58 4.51
N ASP A 164 9.25 4.29 5.65
CA ASP A 164 10.72 4.32 5.83
C ASP A 164 11.37 2.93 5.79
N CYS A 165 10.61 1.88 5.46
CA CYS A 165 11.11 0.52 5.32
C CYS A 165 11.51 0.22 3.87
N LEU A 166 12.73 -0.29 3.66
CA LEU A 166 13.13 -0.88 2.40
C LEU A 166 12.31 -2.15 2.12
N LYS A 167 12.19 -2.54 0.86
CA LYS A 167 11.46 -3.77 0.50
C LYS A 167 12.06 -5.02 1.13
N SER A 168 13.39 -5.10 1.16
CA SER A 168 14.13 -6.17 1.87
C SER A 168 13.75 -6.26 3.35
N GLN A 169 13.60 -5.10 4.01
CA GLN A 169 13.20 -5.03 5.41
C GLN A 169 11.73 -5.43 5.61
N VAL A 170 10.86 -5.19 4.64
CA VAL A 170 9.46 -5.66 4.68
C VAL A 170 9.42 -7.19 4.62
N TRP A 171 10.22 -7.82 3.75
CA TRP A 171 10.35 -9.28 3.71
C TRP A 171 10.90 -9.85 5.01
N GLU A 172 11.92 -9.23 5.61
CA GLU A 172 12.44 -9.63 6.93
C GLU A 172 11.33 -9.60 8.00
N MET A 173 10.56 -8.51 8.04
CA MET A 173 9.42 -8.40 8.97
C MET A 173 8.34 -9.44 8.67
N GLY A 174 8.06 -9.74 7.41
CA GLY A 174 7.10 -10.77 7.02
C GLY A 174 7.48 -12.16 7.53
N LYS A 175 8.78 -12.52 7.43
CA LYS A 175 9.32 -13.78 7.98
C LYS A 175 9.22 -13.82 9.50
N GLU A 176 9.59 -12.74 10.18
CA GLU A 176 9.52 -12.61 11.65
C GLU A 176 8.07 -12.72 12.16
N LEU A 177 7.12 -12.14 11.46
CA LEU A 177 5.68 -12.21 11.75
C LEU A 177 5.06 -13.57 11.41
N LYS A 178 5.83 -14.48 10.77
CA LYS A 178 5.35 -15.79 10.30
C LYS A 178 4.14 -15.68 9.37
N ILE A 179 4.20 -14.68 8.48
CA ILE A 179 3.22 -14.53 7.40
C ILE A 179 3.30 -15.78 6.49
N LEU A 180 2.17 -16.11 5.85
CA LEU A 180 2.06 -17.27 4.97
C LEU A 180 3.20 -17.31 3.94
N GLU A 181 3.86 -18.45 3.79
CA GLU A 181 5.01 -18.61 2.88
C GLU A 181 4.66 -18.29 1.43
N ASP A 182 3.44 -18.60 0.99
CA ASP A 182 2.95 -18.29 -0.35
C ASP A 182 2.96 -16.76 -0.61
N ILE A 183 2.71 -15.93 0.41
CA ILE A 183 2.78 -14.47 0.31
C ILE A 183 4.24 -13.99 0.35
N ILE A 184 5.08 -14.57 1.21
CA ILE A 184 6.50 -14.21 1.30
C ILE A 184 7.22 -14.48 -0.01
N ASN A 185 6.85 -15.59 -0.70
CA ASN A 185 7.48 -16.05 -1.93
C ASN A 185 6.82 -15.51 -3.20
N ALA A 186 5.64 -14.85 -3.09
CA ALA A 186 4.96 -14.26 -4.23
C ALA A 186 5.77 -13.12 -4.83
N ALA A 187 5.90 -13.10 -6.16
CA ALA A 187 6.51 -11.97 -6.85
C ALA A 187 5.66 -10.70 -6.65
N PRO A 188 6.25 -9.55 -6.28
CA PRO A 188 5.54 -8.30 -6.14
C PRO A 188 4.82 -7.89 -7.43
N THR A 189 3.57 -7.47 -7.29
CA THR A 189 2.73 -6.97 -8.38
C THR A 189 1.69 -5.99 -7.83
N ASP A 190 1.41 -4.92 -8.57
CA ASP A 190 0.36 -3.95 -8.25
C ASP A 190 -1.06 -4.51 -8.44
N GLY A 191 -1.19 -5.66 -9.11
CA GLY A 191 -2.48 -6.33 -9.32
C GLY A 191 -3.48 -5.54 -10.17
N LEU A 192 -3.02 -4.58 -10.96
CA LEU A 192 -3.87 -3.72 -11.78
C LEU A 192 -4.05 -4.25 -13.22
N TRP A 193 -3.17 -5.16 -13.66
CA TRP A 193 -3.06 -5.61 -15.03
C TRP A 193 -3.53 -7.06 -15.20
N ALA A 194 -4.22 -7.32 -16.31
CA ALA A 194 -4.74 -8.66 -16.63
C ALA A 194 -3.65 -9.68 -16.95
N ASP A 195 -2.45 -9.23 -17.38
CA ASP A 195 -1.31 -10.11 -17.70
C ASP A 195 -0.46 -10.50 -16.47
N GLY A 196 -0.79 -9.98 -15.29
CA GLY A 196 -0.08 -10.31 -14.04
C GLY A 196 1.37 -9.88 -14.00
N ARG A 197 1.74 -8.84 -14.78
CA ARG A 197 3.13 -8.33 -14.80
C ARG A 197 3.62 -7.93 -13.41
N THR A 198 4.90 -8.22 -13.14
CA THR A 198 5.54 -7.87 -11.87
C THR A 198 5.94 -6.40 -11.83
N ASP A 199 6.12 -5.87 -10.61
CA ASP A 199 6.57 -4.50 -10.40
C ASP A 199 7.97 -4.28 -10.98
N GLU A 200 8.90 -5.22 -10.80
CA GLU A 200 10.24 -5.15 -11.40
C GLU A 200 10.21 -5.06 -12.93
N ARG A 201 9.27 -5.78 -13.58
CA ARG A 201 9.08 -5.66 -15.03
C ARG A 201 8.59 -4.28 -15.43
N GLN A 202 7.69 -3.69 -14.65
CA GLN A 202 7.16 -2.34 -14.90
C GLN A 202 8.20 -1.26 -14.64
N LEU A 203 8.98 -1.39 -13.57
CA LEU A 203 10.05 -0.47 -13.19
C LEU A 203 11.30 -0.63 -14.06
N GLY A 204 11.50 -1.84 -14.60
CA GLY A 204 12.70 -2.20 -15.36
C GLY A 204 13.97 -2.32 -14.50
N MET A 205 13.82 -2.48 -13.18
CA MET A 205 14.89 -2.69 -12.19
C MET A 205 14.41 -3.65 -11.12
N SER A 206 15.34 -4.45 -10.59
CA SER A 206 15.08 -5.27 -9.41
C SER A 206 14.98 -4.42 -8.14
N TYR A 207 14.32 -4.93 -7.09
CA TYR A 207 14.29 -4.24 -5.80
C TYR A 207 15.69 -4.08 -5.19
N ASP A 208 16.54 -5.08 -5.35
CA ASP A 208 17.94 -5.03 -4.87
C ASP A 208 18.73 -3.90 -5.54
N ASP A 209 18.59 -3.72 -6.86
CA ASP A 209 19.21 -2.62 -7.58
C ASP A 209 18.62 -1.25 -7.21
N LEU A 210 17.31 -1.18 -7.01
CA LEU A 210 16.63 0.05 -6.57
C LEU A 210 17.13 0.48 -5.18
N GLU A 211 17.20 -0.45 -4.22
CA GLU A 211 17.68 -0.17 -2.87
C GLU A 211 19.14 0.29 -2.87
N LYS A 212 20.01 -0.41 -3.61
CA LYS A 212 21.43 -0.01 -3.74
C LYS A 212 21.57 1.37 -4.34
N ALA A 213 20.85 1.64 -5.43
CA ALA A 213 20.87 2.95 -6.08
C ALA A 213 20.32 4.07 -5.16
N MET A 214 19.25 3.81 -4.40
CA MET A 214 18.70 4.79 -3.44
C MET A 214 19.69 5.15 -2.33
N LEU A 215 20.46 4.17 -1.85
CA LEU A 215 21.36 4.33 -0.71
C LEU A 215 22.75 4.81 -1.10
N ASN A 216 23.15 4.65 -2.36
CA ASN A 216 24.49 4.99 -2.82
C ASN A 216 24.47 5.76 -4.15
N PRO A 217 24.72 7.09 -4.13
CA PRO A 217 24.81 7.91 -5.35
C PRO A 217 25.91 7.50 -6.33
N LYS A 218 26.83 6.61 -5.94
CA LYS A 218 27.90 6.08 -6.80
C LYS A 218 27.53 4.72 -7.41
N ASP A 219 26.33 4.19 -7.14
CA ASP A 219 25.86 2.94 -7.71
C ASP A 219 25.70 3.08 -9.24
N ILE A 220 26.00 2.00 -9.97
CA ILE A 220 25.90 1.96 -11.42
C ILE A 220 24.47 2.21 -11.92
N ASN A 221 23.47 1.90 -11.14
CA ASN A 221 22.05 2.08 -11.45
C ASN A 221 21.48 3.42 -10.98
N TYR A 222 22.28 4.29 -10.32
CA TYR A 222 21.81 5.53 -9.72
C TYR A 222 21.12 6.48 -10.73
N GLU A 223 21.71 6.69 -11.91
CA GLU A 223 21.12 7.53 -12.94
C GLU A 223 19.78 6.96 -13.47
N LYS A 224 19.68 5.63 -13.57
CA LYS A 224 18.43 4.97 -13.98
C LYS A 224 17.34 5.15 -12.93
N TYR A 225 17.69 4.96 -11.64
CA TYR A 225 16.82 5.25 -10.51
C TYR A 225 16.33 6.70 -10.53
N LEU A 226 17.23 7.68 -10.66
CA LEU A 226 16.88 9.09 -10.71
C LEU A 226 15.93 9.42 -11.87
N LYS A 227 16.12 8.79 -13.03
CA LYS A 227 15.23 8.98 -14.18
C LYS A 227 13.80 8.50 -13.89
N ILE A 228 13.64 7.35 -13.23
CA ILE A 228 12.32 6.84 -12.82
C ILE A 228 11.70 7.78 -11.79
N ARG A 229 12.44 8.12 -10.72
CA ARG A 229 12.01 9.03 -9.66
C ARG A 229 11.55 10.39 -10.21
N LYS A 230 12.35 11.00 -11.09
CA LYS A 230 12.08 12.34 -11.66
C LYS A 230 10.74 12.40 -12.41
N ARG A 231 10.35 11.34 -13.10
CA ARG A 231 9.05 11.26 -13.81
C ARG A 231 7.86 11.31 -12.84
N ASN A 232 8.06 10.85 -11.61
CA ASN A 232 7.01 10.68 -10.61
C ASN A 232 7.04 11.71 -9.48
N LEU A 233 8.04 12.60 -9.43
CA LEU A 233 8.22 13.58 -8.35
C LEU A 233 6.96 14.41 -8.04
N HIS A 234 6.20 14.80 -9.08
CA HIS A 234 4.97 15.57 -8.91
C HIS A 234 3.89 14.84 -8.09
N LYS A 235 3.93 13.50 -8.03
CA LYS A 235 3.03 12.70 -7.17
C LYS A 235 3.46 12.72 -5.72
N MET A 236 4.78 12.77 -5.48
CA MET A 236 5.43 12.65 -4.17
C MET A 236 5.50 13.98 -3.43
N ASN A 237 5.52 15.09 -4.17
CA ASN A 237 5.57 16.42 -3.60
C ASN A 237 4.18 16.85 -3.09
N LEU A 238 4.19 17.79 -2.13
CA LEU A 238 2.98 18.48 -1.71
C LEU A 238 2.27 19.09 -2.92
N ILE A 239 0.96 19.25 -2.82
CA ILE A 239 0.17 19.88 -3.88
C ILE A 239 0.69 21.30 -4.06
N PRO A 240 1.12 21.69 -5.28
CA PRO A 240 1.53 23.06 -5.55
C PRO A 240 0.34 24.02 -5.34
N ILE A 241 0.57 25.07 -4.59
CA ILE A 241 -0.41 26.13 -4.38
C ILE A 241 0.08 27.42 -5.00
N CYS A 242 -0.82 28.15 -5.69
CA CYS A 242 -0.54 29.50 -6.14
C CYS A 242 -0.51 30.42 -4.92
N LYS A 243 0.65 31.05 -4.67
CA LYS A 243 0.80 32.05 -3.60
C LYS A 243 0.89 33.40 -4.24
N PHE A 244 0.13 34.36 -3.72
CA PHE A 244 0.34 35.76 -4.05
C PHE A 244 1.55 36.24 -3.26
N GLU A 245 2.50 36.90 -3.91
CA GLU A 245 3.57 37.59 -3.19
C GLU A 245 2.89 38.70 -2.38
N ASN A 246 3.01 38.65 -1.07
CA ASN A 246 2.61 39.77 -0.24
C ASN A 246 3.65 40.86 -0.48
N ASN A 247 3.33 41.83 -1.31
CA ASN A 247 4.01 43.12 -1.35
C ASN A 247 3.57 43.88 -0.09
N GLU A 248 4.10 43.52 1.08
CA GLU A 248 4.12 44.33 2.28
C GLU A 248 5.52 44.86 2.54
#